data_30ad2f14405e9734ed48be7d1f9396cd
#
_entry.id   30ad2f14405e9734ed48be7d1f9396cd
#
_cell.length_a   1.000
_cell.length_b   1.000
_cell.length_c   1.000
_cell.angle_alpha   90.00
_cell.angle_beta   90.00
_cell.angle_gamma   90.00
#
_symmetry.space_group_name_H-M   'P 1'
#
loop_
_entity.id
_entity.type
_entity.pdbx_description
1 polymer ?
#
loop_
_entity_poly.entity_id
_entity_poly.type
_entity_poly.pdbx_seq_one_letter_code
_entity_poly.pdbx_strand_id
1 'polypeptide(L)'
;MHVLQLLSPTATDFLVNALLAIVCGGLMGAEREMKRKPAGFRTNILICFGSMMFMWLSIQVTLGLGVGQTGDPGRIAAQVVVGIGFLGGGAIIQSRGRVTGLTSAAMIWVVSAVGMAIGAGYRAIGVLATVLILLVLVGLGILEQRVFERCIYSDCVITFDDDKGKTRRAVEQALRGSGRPLESIDLKKSNDHYAVTFQYCDVHPQHKKFLGDLWRIEGVREIRPLR
;
A
#
# COMPACT_ATOMS: atom_id res chain seq x y z
N MET A 1 13.59 28.61 -35.59
CA MET A 1 13.22 27.34 -36.27
C MET A 1 13.22 26.10 -35.35
N HIS A 2 14.05 26.01 -34.30
CA HIS A 2 14.08 24.85 -33.38
C HIS A 2 12.83 24.67 -32.50
N VAL A 3 12.13 25.75 -32.13
CA VAL A 3 10.93 25.67 -31.28
C VAL A 3 9.72 25.10 -32.04
N LEU A 4 9.63 25.33 -33.36
CA LEU A 4 8.55 24.76 -34.16
C LEU A 4 8.70 23.27 -34.46
N GLN A 5 9.91 22.72 -34.40
CA GLN A 5 10.14 21.25 -34.50
C GLN A 5 9.77 20.50 -33.20
N LEU A 6 9.79 21.20 -32.06
CA LEU A 6 9.28 20.64 -30.79
C LEU A 6 7.74 20.52 -30.77
N LEU A 7 7.04 21.21 -31.66
CA LEU A 7 5.59 21.15 -31.83
C LEU A 7 5.17 20.22 -32.98
N SER A 8 6.02 19.28 -33.36
CA SER A 8 5.62 18.19 -34.28
C SER A 8 4.44 17.39 -33.66
N PRO A 9 3.54 16.84 -34.50
CA PRO A 9 2.41 16.04 -34.00
C PRO A 9 2.83 14.96 -32.98
N THR A 10 3.99 14.39 -33.17
CA THR A 10 4.59 13.40 -32.24
C THR A 10 4.99 14.00 -30.87
N ALA A 11 5.49 15.23 -30.84
CA ALA A 11 5.85 15.91 -29.58
C ALA A 11 4.61 16.38 -28.81
N THR A 12 3.61 16.90 -29.50
CA THR A 12 2.32 17.27 -28.90
C THR A 12 1.59 16.05 -28.33
N ASP A 13 1.58 14.94 -29.06
CA ASP A 13 0.99 13.69 -28.58
C ASP A 13 1.71 13.14 -27.35
N PHE A 14 3.03 13.19 -27.35
CA PHE A 14 3.83 12.82 -26.16
C PHE A 14 3.47 13.68 -24.96
N LEU A 15 3.40 15.02 -25.12
CA LEU A 15 3.06 15.94 -24.02
C LEU A 15 1.65 15.68 -23.46
N VAL A 16 0.68 15.44 -24.33
CA VAL A 16 -0.69 15.10 -23.90
C VAL A 16 -0.71 13.77 -23.13
N ASN A 17 -0.02 12.75 -23.65
CA ASN A 17 0.10 11.46 -22.95
C ASN A 17 0.81 11.60 -21.62
N ALA A 18 1.87 12.42 -21.55
CA ALA A 18 2.62 12.69 -20.33
C ALA A 18 1.75 13.35 -19.26
N LEU A 19 1.01 14.39 -19.64
CA LEU A 19 0.08 15.09 -18.75
C LEU A 19 -1.02 14.17 -18.24
N LEU A 20 -1.62 13.37 -19.13
CA LEU A 20 -2.64 12.39 -18.74
C LEU A 20 -2.08 11.35 -17.77
N ALA A 21 -0.88 10.81 -18.03
CA ALA A 21 -0.25 9.85 -17.16
C ALA A 21 0.07 10.44 -15.77
N ILE A 22 0.54 11.69 -15.72
CA ILE A 22 0.77 12.42 -14.46
C ILE A 22 -0.54 12.60 -13.70
N VAL A 23 -1.61 13.04 -14.36
CA VAL A 23 -2.92 13.23 -13.73
C VAL A 23 -3.50 11.91 -13.24
N CYS A 24 -3.54 10.87 -14.07
CA CYS A 24 -4.07 9.57 -13.71
C CYS A 24 -3.27 8.93 -12.56
N GLY A 25 -1.93 8.92 -12.66
CA GLY A 25 -1.05 8.44 -11.61
C GLY A 25 -1.18 9.25 -10.32
N GLY A 26 -1.34 10.58 -10.46
CA GLY A 26 -1.54 11.49 -9.33
C GLY A 26 -2.85 11.24 -8.60
N LEU A 27 -3.97 11.08 -9.31
CA LEU A 27 -5.27 10.78 -8.70
C LEU A 27 -5.24 9.46 -7.91
N MET A 28 -4.70 8.41 -8.50
CA MET A 28 -4.54 7.12 -7.83
C MET A 28 -3.56 7.21 -6.65
N GLY A 29 -2.46 7.93 -6.81
CA GLY A 29 -1.47 8.14 -5.76
C GLY A 29 -1.98 8.99 -4.60
N ALA A 30 -2.83 9.99 -4.87
CA ALA A 30 -3.44 10.84 -3.85
C ALA A 30 -4.33 10.02 -2.90
N GLU A 31 -5.13 9.11 -3.45
CA GLU A 31 -5.94 8.18 -2.63
C GLU A 31 -5.05 7.33 -1.70
N ARG A 32 -3.92 6.84 -2.21
CA ARG A 32 -2.97 6.04 -1.42
C ARG A 32 -2.30 6.87 -0.32
N GLU A 33 -1.86 8.09 -0.65
CA GLU A 33 -1.25 9.03 0.29
C GLU A 33 -2.21 9.40 1.43
N MET A 34 -3.46 9.75 1.10
CA MET A 34 -4.49 10.07 2.10
C MET A 34 -4.77 8.91 3.06
N LYS A 35 -4.70 7.68 2.57
CA LYS A 35 -4.88 6.47 3.39
C LYS A 35 -3.58 5.97 4.04
N ARG A 36 -2.48 6.71 3.94
CA ARG A 36 -1.17 6.34 4.48
C ARG A 36 -0.71 4.93 4.06
N LYS A 37 -0.95 4.57 2.79
CA LYS A 37 -0.54 3.29 2.23
C LYS A 37 0.81 3.41 1.53
N PRO A 38 1.62 2.34 1.46
CA PRO A 38 2.83 2.31 0.64
C PRO A 38 2.55 2.67 -0.82
N ALA A 39 3.58 3.21 -1.53
CA ALA A 39 3.47 3.75 -2.87
C ALA A 39 2.45 4.90 -2.96
N GLY A 40 2.77 6.05 -2.37
CA GLY A 40 1.95 7.26 -2.32
C GLY A 40 1.95 8.07 -3.63
N PHE A 41 1.69 9.36 -3.51
CA PHE A 41 1.45 10.30 -4.62
C PHE A 41 2.57 10.31 -5.65
N ARG A 42 3.80 10.61 -5.22
CA ARG A 42 4.97 10.74 -6.13
C ARG A 42 5.29 9.42 -6.82
N THR A 43 5.22 8.32 -6.10
CA THR A 43 5.55 6.98 -6.61
C THR A 43 4.61 6.59 -7.73
N ASN A 44 3.29 6.77 -7.56
CA ASN A 44 2.32 6.41 -8.58
C ASN A 44 2.41 7.32 -9.84
N ILE A 45 2.71 8.61 -9.68
CA ILE A 45 2.98 9.49 -10.82
C ILE A 45 4.17 8.97 -11.62
N LEU A 46 5.29 8.67 -10.95
CA LEU A 46 6.50 8.21 -11.62
C LEU A 46 6.31 6.85 -12.31
N ILE A 47 5.57 5.94 -11.71
CA ILE A 47 5.25 4.63 -12.31
C ILE A 47 4.39 4.82 -13.55
N CYS A 48 3.30 5.60 -13.47
CA CYS A 48 2.39 5.82 -14.59
C CYS A 48 3.09 6.52 -15.75
N PHE A 49 3.82 7.60 -15.46
CA PHE A 49 4.58 8.36 -16.45
C PHE A 49 5.70 7.50 -17.08
N GLY A 50 6.49 6.78 -16.27
CA GLY A 50 7.58 5.93 -16.77
C GLY A 50 7.06 4.81 -17.67
N SER A 51 5.97 4.16 -17.28
CA SER A 51 5.33 3.11 -18.10
C SER A 51 4.75 3.67 -19.40
N MET A 52 4.14 4.86 -19.36
CA MET A 52 3.70 5.60 -20.54
C MET A 52 4.87 5.86 -21.49
N MET A 53 5.98 6.38 -20.97
CA MET A 53 7.16 6.73 -21.76
C MET A 53 7.79 5.49 -22.40
N PHE A 54 7.95 4.38 -21.65
CA PHE A 54 8.48 3.14 -22.20
C PHE A 54 7.59 2.54 -23.31
N MET A 55 6.26 2.59 -23.11
CA MET A 55 5.33 2.11 -24.16
C MET A 55 5.38 2.99 -25.40
N TRP A 56 5.40 4.31 -25.22
CA TRP A 56 5.55 5.26 -26.31
C TRP A 56 6.85 5.03 -27.10
N LEU A 57 7.99 4.88 -26.38
CA LEU A 57 9.28 4.58 -26.99
C LEU A 57 9.26 3.24 -27.73
N SER A 58 8.61 2.22 -27.20
CA SER A 58 8.49 0.91 -27.84
C SER A 58 7.84 1.01 -29.22
N ILE A 59 6.80 1.83 -29.33
CA ILE A 59 6.11 2.10 -30.61
C ILE A 59 7.00 2.92 -31.53
N GLN A 60 7.62 4.02 -31.04
CA GLN A 60 8.45 4.91 -31.89
C GLN A 60 9.67 4.19 -32.47
N VAL A 61 10.34 3.36 -31.67
CA VAL A 61 11.48 2.56 -32.15
C VAL A 61 11.04 1.60 -33.25
N THR A 62 9.87 0.98 -33.13
CA THR A 62 9.33 0.06 -34.12
C THR A 62 8.95 0.78 -35.42
N LEU A 63 8.32 1.98 -35.33
CA LEU A 63 7.96 2.80 -36.47
C LEU A 63 9.19 3.39 -37.19
N GLY A 64 10.29 3.61 -36.44
CA GLY A 64 11.57 4.12 -37.01
C GLY A 64 12.38 3.07 -37.76
N LEU A 65 12.01 1.79 -37.70
CA LEU A 65 12.63 0.73 -38.51
C LEU A 65 12.23 0.94 -39.98
N GLY A 66 13.22 0.89 -40.90
CA GLY A 66 12.99 1.14 -42.33
C GLY A 66 12.04 0.14 -42.97
N VAL A 67 11.59 0.44 -44.18
CA VAL A 67 10.70 -0.41 -44.97
C VAL A 67 11.34 -1.82 -45.14
N GLY A 68 10.61 -2.86 -44.73
CA GLY A 68 11.06 -4.24 -44.78
C GLY A 68 11.62 -4.80 -43.48
N GLN A 69 11.77 -4.00 -42.41
CA GLN A 69 12.11 -4.48 -41.08
C GLN A 69 10.85 -4.59 -40.20
N THR A 70 10.56 -5.79 -39.72
CA THR A 70 9.44 -6.04 -38.81
C THR A 70 9.98 -5.95 -37.38
N GLY A 71 9.62 -4.85 -36.65
CA GLY A 71 9.83 -4.75 -35.22
C GLY A 71 8.59 -5.16 -34.44
N ASP A 72 8.78 -5.73 -33.27
CA ASP A 72 7.68 -5.99 -32.35
C ASP A 72 7.53 -4.83 -31.35
N PRO A 73 6.44 -4.05 -31.45
CA PRO A 73 6.19 -2.92 -30.53
C PRO A 73 5.92 -3.37 -29.11
N GLY A 74 5.68 -4.67 -28.88
CA GLY A 74 5.45 -5.24 -27.55
C GLY A 74 6.74 -5.54 -26.77
N ARG A 75 7.91 -5.57 -27.39
CA ARG A 75 9.15 -6.03 -26.75
C ARG A 75 9.56 -5.23 -25.51
N ILE A 76 9.61 -3.90 -25.61
CA ILE A 76 9.95 -3.04 -24.48
C ILE A 76 8.80 -3.05 -23.46
N ALA A 77 7.57 -3.01 -23.92
CA ALA A 77 6.39 -3.08 -23.07
C ALA A 77 6.33 -4.36 -22.22
N ALA A 78 6.67 -5.51 -22.81
CA ALA A 78 6.74 -6.78 -22.08
C ALA A 78 7.76 -6.73 -20.93
N GLN A 79 8.90 -6.05 -21.12
CA GLN A 79 9.91 -5.88 -20.06
C GLN A 79 9.42 -4.95 -18.96
N VAL A 80 8.57 -3.96 -19.24
CA VAL A 80 7.94 -3.11 -18.22
C VAL A 80 7.08 -3.96 -17.30
N VAL A 81 6.27 -4.88 -17.85
CA VAL A 81 5.40 -5.76 -17.03
C VAL A 81 6.22 -6.64 -16.08
N VAL A 82 7.35 -7.17 -16.56
CA VAL A 82 8.27 -7.96 -15.74
C VAL A 82 8.95 -7.07 -14.69
N GLY A 83 9.49 -5.92 -15.11
CA GLY A 83 10.22 -5.00 -14.23
C GLY A 83 9.36 -4.40 -13.12
N ILE A 84 8.10 -4.07 -13.40
CA ILE A 84 7.18 -3.54 -12.40
C ILE A 84 6.84 -4.57 -11.32
N GLY A 85 6.93 -5.87 -11.63
CA GLY A 85 6.78 -6.95 -10.67
C GLY A 85 7.82 -6.90 -9.56
N PHE A 86 9.06 -6.49 -9.87
CA PHE A 86 10.11 -6.28 -8.88
C PHE A 86 9.76 -5.15 -7.90
N LEU A 87 9.28 -4.00 -8.40
CA LEU A 87 8.83 -2.89 -7.55
C LEU A 87 7.62 -3.28 -6.70
N GLY A 88 6.67 -4.03 -7.29
CA GLY A 88 5.53 -4.58 -6.56
C GLY A 88 5.96 -5.53 -5.44
N GLY A 89 6.89 -6.43 -5.71
CA GLY A 89 7.48 -7.33 -4.70
C GLY A 89 8.18 -6.57 -3.58
N GLY A 90 8.91 -5.50 -3.92
CA GLY A 90 9.55 -4.61 -2.94
C GLY A 90 8.58 -3.86 -2.02
N ALA A 91 7.31 -3.70 -2.43
CA ALA A 91 6.28 -3.08 -1.61
C ALA A 91 5.60 -4.06 -0.62
N ILE A 92 5.87 -5.35 -0.73
CA ILE A 92 5.34 -6.39 0.15
C ILE A 92 6.32 -6.60 1.30
N ILE A 93 5.86 -6.39 2.53
CA ILE A 93 6.68 -6.54 3.74
C ILE A 93 6.09 -7.66 4.59
N GLN A 94 6.94 -8.61 4.94
CA GLN A 94 6.61 -9.63 5.93
C GLN A 94 7.27 -9.28 7.26
N SER A 95 6.46 -9.11 8.29
CA SER A 95 6.93 -8.81 9.64
C SER A 95 6.10 -9.56 10.67
N ARG A 96 6.76 -10.27 11.59
CA ARG A 96 6.12 -10.99 12.70
C ARG A 96 4.92 -11.85 12.27
N GLY A 97 5.10 -12.67 11.22
CA GLY A 97 4.04 -13.56 10.71
C GLY A 97 2.94 -12.89 9.88
N ARG A 98 2.98 -11.56 9.71
CA ARG A 98 2.01 -10.82 8.89
C ARG A 98 2.61 -10.33 7.59
N VAL A 99 1.85 -10.47 6.50
CA VAL A 99 2.19 -9.92 5.19
C VAL A 99 1.37 -8.67 4.96
N THR A 100 2.06 -7.55 4.71
CA THR A 100 1.46 -6.24 4.39
C THR A 100 1.91 -5.78 3.03
N GLY A 101 1.16 -4.85 2.40
CA GLY A 101 1.55 -4.27 1.11
C GLY A 101 1.01 -4.97 -0.13
N LEU A 102 0.26 -6.08 -0.02
CA LEU A 102 -0.30 -6.81 -1.17
C LEU A 102 -1.15 -5.89 -2.08
N THR A 103 -2.06 -5.10 -1.49
CA THR A 103 -2.87 -4.13 -2.25
C THR A 103 -2.00 -3.04 -2.87
N SER A 104 -0.91 -2.63 -2.21
CA SER A 104 0.02 -1.64 -2.75
C SER A 104 0.81 -2.20 -3.93
N ALA A 105 1.25 -3.46 -3.86
CA ALA A 105 1.89 -4.15 -4.96
C ALA A 105 0.95 -4.28 -6.18
N ALA A 106 -0.30 -4.67 -5.96
CA ALA A 106 -1.32 -4.72 -7.01
C ALA A 106 -1.56 -3.33 -7.63
N MET A 107 -1.58 -2.26 -6.82
CA MET A 107 -1.71 -0.88 -7.31
C MET A 107 -0.54 -0.48 -8.21
N ILE A 108 0.69 -0.75 -7.81
CA ILE A 108 1.89 -0.48 -8.62
C ILE A 108 1.74 -1.12 -10.00
N TRP A 109 1.29 -2.37 -10.05
CA TRP A 109 1.09 -3.12 -11.28
C TRP A 109 0.01 -2.50 -12.18
N VAL A 110 -1.15 -2.16 -11.60
CA VAL A 110 -2.29 -1.57 -12.32
C VAL A 110 -1.98 -0.14 -12.79
N VAL A 111 -1.31 0.69 -11.99
CA VAL A 111 -0.88 2.05 -12.39
C VAL A 111 0.07 2.00 -13.58
N SER A 112 0.98 1.01 -13.62
CA SER A 112 1.84 0.77 -14.78
C SER A 112 1.03 0.42 -16.04
N ALA A 113 0.00 -0.44 -15.90
CA ALA A 113 -0.87 -0.79 -17.03
C ALA A 113 -1.64 0.43 -17.57
N VAL A 114 -2.13 1.32 -16.70
CA VAL A 114 -2.75 2.59 -17.10
C VAL A 114 -1.76 3.45 -17.88
N GLY A 115 -0.54 3.60 -17.38
CA GLY A 115 0.52 4.34 -18.08
C GLY A 115 0.80 3.76 -19.47
N MET A 116 0.94 2.44 -19.58
CA MET A 116 1.15 1.77 -20.88
C MET A 116 -0.02 1.97 -21.84
N ALA A 117 -1.26 1.92 -21.37
CA ALA A 117 -2.43 2.18 -22.21
C ALA A 117 -2.42 3.59 -22.79
N ILE A 118 -2.09 4.59 -21.96
CA ILE A 118 -1.95 5.99 -22.39
C ILE A 118 -0.80 6.13 -23.40
N GLY A 119 0.35 5.50 -23.12
CA GLY A 119 1.53 5.53 -24.00
C GLY A 119 1.30 4.87 -25.34
N ALA A 120 0.43 3.85 -25.40
CA ALA A 120 -0.03 3.21 -26.62
C ALA A 120 -1.06 4.04 -27.43
N GLY A 121 -1.45 5.24 -26.91
CA GLY A 121 -2.46 6.09 -27.54
C GLY A 121 -3.90 5.81 -27.11
N TYR A 122 -4.16 4.81 -26.29
CA TYR A 122 -5.48 4.49 -25.77
C TYR A 122 -5.86 5.40 -24.57
N ARG A 123 -5.86 6.72 -24.80
CA ARG A 123 -6.09 7.77 -23.78
C ARG A 123 -7.40 7.57 -23.03
N ALA A 124 -8.49 7.34 -23.76
CA ALA A 124 -9.81 7.14 -23.17
C ALA A 124 -9.87 5.90 -22.27
N ILE A 125 -9.21 4.80 -22.69
CA ILE A 125 -9.13 3.56 -21.90
C ILE A 125 -8.33 3.81 -20.63
N GLY A 126 -7.20 4.53 -20.69
CA GLY A 126 -6.40 4.87 -19.54
C GLY A 126 -7.17 5.71 -18.49
N VAL A 127 -7.93 6.71 -18.96
CA VAL A 127 -8.79 7.53 -18.07
C VAL A 127 -9.91 6.69 -17.47
N LEU A 128 -10.61 5.90 -18.29
CA LEU A 128 -11.69 5.04 -17.82
C LEU A 128 -11.19 4.02 -16.78
N ALA A 129 -10.06 3.38 -17.06
CA ALA A 129 -9.42 2.45 -16.11
C ALA A 129 -9.09 3.15 -14.79
N THR A 130 -8.55 4.38 -14.83
CA THR A 130 -8.26 5.18 -13.63
C THR A 130 -9.54 5.40 -12.80
N VAL A 131 -10.64 5.80 -13.43
CA VAL A 131 -11.92 6.00 -12.75
C VAL A 131 -12.42 4.70 -12.12
N LEU A 132 -12.39 3.59 -12.85
CA LEU A 132 -12.82 2.28 -12.35
C LEU A 132 -11.97 1.82 -11.16
N ILE A 133 -10.65 2.00 -11.24
CA ILE A 133 -9.72 1.66 -10.15
C ILE A 133 -10.03 2.49 -8.90
N LEU A 134 -10.26 3.80 -9.06
CA LEU A 134 -10.64 4.67 -7.95
C LEU A 134 -11.97 4.27 -7.32
N LEU A 135 -12.97 3.92 -8.15
CA LEU A 135 -14.24 3.40 -7.66
C LEU A 135 -14.07 2.11 -6.86
N VAL A 136 -13.24 1.19 -7.32
CA VAL A 136 -12.91 -0.05 -6.59
C VAL A 136 -12.22 0.27 -5.26
N LEU A 137 -11.19 1.12 -5.25
CA LEU A 137 -10.41 1.46 -4.04
C LEU A 137 -11.24 2.18 -2.98
N VAL A 138 -12.07 3.13 -3.41
CA VAL A 138 -12.92 3.91 -2.49
C VAL A 138 -14.17 3.11 -2.13
N GLY A 139 -14.85 2.55 -3.12
CA GLY A 139 -16.11 1.82 -2.92
C GLY A 139 -15.95 0.56 -2.09
N LEU A 140 -14.97 -0.30 -2.43
CA LEU A 140 -14.69 -1.48 -1.61
C LEU A 140 -14.16 -1.11 -0.22
N GLY A 141 -13.38 -0.02 -0.09
CA GLY A 141 -12.94 0.46 1.21
C GLY A 141 -14.10 0.85 2.13
N ILE A 142 -15.13 1.50 1.60
CA ILE A 142 -16.36 1.84 2.35
C ILE A 142 -17.16 0.57 2.69
N LEU A 143 -17.28 -0.34 1.72
CA LEU A 143 -17.98 -1.60 1.91
C LEU A 143 -17.30 -2.47 2.98
N GLU A 144 -15.96 -2.58 2.92
CA GLU A 144 -15.17 -3.30 3.93
C GLU A 144 -15.39 -2.76 5.35
N GLN A 145 -15.44 -1.44 5.51
CA GLN A 145 -15.68 -0.83 6.83
C GLN A 145 -17.10 -1.10 7.36
N ARG A 146 -18.09 -1.19 6.45
CA ARG A 146 -19.50 -1.40 6.85
C ARG A 146 -19.87 -2.88 7.05
N VAL A 147 -19.29 -3.77 6.25
CA VAL A 147 -19.72 -5.19 6.20
C VAL A 147 -18.81 -6.08 7.03
N PHE A 148 -17.50 -5.82 7.02
CA PHE A 148 -16.53 -6.75 7.62
C PHE A 148 -16.07 -6.39 9.04
N GLU A 149 -16.57 -5.29 9.64
CA GLU A 149 -16.19 -4.87 11.02
C GLU A 149 -14.73 -5.21 11.35
N ARG A 150 -13.80 -4.90 10.44
CA ARG A 150 -12.40 -5.31 10.59
C ARG A 150 -11.83 -4.72 11.87
N CYS A 151 -11.41 -5.58 12.77
CA CYS A 151 -10.59 -5.18 13.90
C CYS A 151 -9.28 -4.59 13.38
N ILE A 152 -9.05 -3.31 13.64
CA ILE A 152 -7.76 -2.67 13.44
C ILE A 152 -6.95 -2.97 14.71
N TYR A 153 -5.99 -3.91 14.59
CA TYR A 153 -5.13 -4.27 15.70
C TYR A 153 -3.99 -3.25 15.83
N SER A 154 -3.88 -2.68 17.01
CA SER A 154 -2.76 -1.84 17.42
C SER A 154 -1.91 -2.59 18.45
N ASP A 155 -0.59 -2.49 18.31
CA ASP A 155 0.32 -3.05 19.31
C ASP A 155 0.30 -2.17 20.56
N CYS A 156 0.11 -2.80 21.71
CA CYS A 156 0.15 -2.14 23.01
C CYS A 156 1.19 -2.79 23.91
N VAL A 157 1.82 -1.98 24.74
CA VAL A 157 2.69 -2.45 25.83
C VAL A 157 2.01 -2.21 27.14
N ILE A 158 1.93 -3.25 27.95
CA ILE A 158 1.57 -3.16 29.37
C ILE A 158 2.82 -3.31 30.21
N THR A 159 3.06 -2.38 31.13
CA THR A 159 4.17 -2.42 32.10
C THR A 159 3.60 -2.66 33.47
N PHE A 160 4.12 -3.63 34.19
CA PHE A 160 3.62 -4.00 35.51
C PHE A 160 4.74 -4.47 36.45
N ASP A 161 4.51 -4.33 37.74
CA ASP A 161 5.34 -4.90 38.79
C ASP A 161 4.80 -6.29 39.14
N ASP A 162 5.70 -7.25 39.26
CA ASP A 162 5.31 -8.61 39.58
C ASP A 162 5.59 -8.95 41.04
N ASP A 163 4.52 -9.11 41.82
CA ASP A 163 4.61 -9.61 43.17
C ASP A 163 4.58 -11.15 43.17
N LYS A 164 5.77 -11.76 43.18
CA LYS A 164 5.97 -13.22 43.26
C LYS A 164 5.18 -14.01 42.21
N GLY A 165 5.02 -13.48 41.03
CA GLY A 165 4.32 -14.12 39.92
C GLY A 165 2.79 -13.96 39.91
N LYS A 166 2.20 -13.22 40.85
CA LYS A 166 0.74 -13.03 40.93
C LYS A 166 0.24 -12.10 39.83
N THR A 167 0.83 -10.90 39.71
CA THR A 167 0.44 -9.91 38.70
C THR A 167 0.65 -10.47 37.28
N ARG A 168 1.77 -11.12 37.05
CA ARG A 168 2.07 -11.77 35.77
C ARG A 168 0.99 -12.78 35.39
N ARG A 169 0.60 -13.68 36.31
CA ARG A 169 -0.45 -14.70 36.05
C ARG A 169 -1.80 -14.05 35.75
N ALA A 170 -2.17 -13.00 36.50
CA ALA A 170 -3.41 -12.26 36.29
C ALA A 170 -3.44 -11.58 34.90
N VAL A 171 -2.34 -10.93 34.48
CA VAL A 171 -2.20 -10.34 33.17
C VAL A 171 -2.25 -11.41 32.06
N GLU A 172 -1.51 -12.50 32.21
CA GLU A 172 -1.53 -13.61 31.24
C GLU A 172 -2.93 -14.24 31.12
N GLN A 173 -3.63 -14.42 32.25
CA GLN A 173 -4.98 -14.98 32.27
C GLN A 173 -5.99 -14.04 31.61
N ALA A 174 -5.91 -12.72 31.87
CA ALA A 174 -6.74 -11.73 31.23
C ALA A 174 -6.50 -11.66 29.71
N LEU A 175 -5.23 -11.72 29.29
CA LEU A 175 -4.85 -11.77 27.89
C LEU A 175 -5.36 -13.06 27.19
N ARG A 176 -5.24 -14.21 27.83
CA ARG A 176 -5.75 -15.50 27.31
C ARG A 176 -7.28 -15.55 27.25
N GLY A 177 -7.96 -15.00 28.25
CA GLY A 177 -9.42 -14.96 28.33
C GLY A 177 -10.07 -14.08 27.26
N SER A 178 -9.32 -13.23 26.56
CA SER A 178 -9.81 -12.39 25.49
C SER A 178 -10.10 -13.13 24.16
N GLY A 179 -9.86 -14.44 24.09
CA GLY A 179 -10.15 -15.28 22.91
C GLY A 179 -9.28 -15.00 21.67
N ARG A 180 -8.09 -14.41 21.85
CA ARG A 180 -7.21 -13.97 20.76
C ARG A 180 -5.96 -14.80 20.65
N PRO A 181 -5.41 -14.97 19.42
CA PRO A 181 -4.10 -15.58 19.26
C PRO A 181 -3.05 -14.69 19.92
N LEU A 182 -2.46 -15.20 20.99
CA LEU A 182 -1.33 -14.58 21.70
C LEU A 182 -0.04 -14.94 20.95
N GLU A 183 0.09 -14.48 19.71
CA GLU A 183 1.24 -14.83 18.87
C GLU A 183 2.55 -14.13 19.26
N SER A 184 2.52 -13.18 20.19
CA SER A 184 3.75 -12.55 20.69
C SER A 184 3.57 -11.94 22.07
N ILE A 185 3.68 -12.76 23.12
CA ILE A 185 4.01 -12.24 24.44
C ILE A 185 5.52 -12.13 24.50
N ASP A 186 6.09 -11.02 24.07
CA ASP A 186 7.49 -10.69 24.34
C ASP A 186 7.58 -10.16 25.77
N LEU A 187 7.92 -11.05 26.70
CA LEU A 187 8.23 -10.69 28.08
C LEU A 187 9.65 -10.11 28.12
N LYS A 188 9.76 -8.81 28.20
CA LYS A 188 11.04 -8.14 28.48
C LYS A 188 11.09 -7.77 29.94
N LYS A 189 12.06 -8.29 30.68
CA LYS A 189 12.41 -7.81 32.00
C LYS A 189 13.35 -6.62 31.85
N SER A 190 12.92 -5.44 32.29
CA SER A 190 13.74 -4.24 32.35
C SER A 190 13.78 -3.74 33.78
N ASN A 191 14.96 -3.77 34.40
CA ASN A 191 15.35 -3.28 35.74
C ASN A 191 14.41 -3.65 36.85
N ASP A 192 13.33 -3.85 37.11
CA ASP A 192 12.41 -4.25 38.17
C ASP A 192 10.96 -4.41 37.66
N HIS A 193 10.72 -4.09 36.38
CA HIS A 193 9.40 -4.14 35.79
C HIS A 193 9.33 -5.15 34.65
N TYR A 194 8.17 -5.73 34.46
CA TYR A 194 7.85 -6.58 33.32
C TYR A 194 7.10 -5.78 32.27
N ALA A 195 7.49 -5.92 31.00
CA ALA A 195 6.78 -5.36 29.86
C ALA A 195 6.27 -6.48 28.97
N VAL A 196 4.98 -6.44 28.65
CA VAL A 196 4.33 -7.39 27.75
C VAL A 196 3.76 -6.62 26.58
N THR A 197 4.14 -7.02 25.36
CA THR A 197 3.53 -6.48 24.13
C THR A 197 2.38 -7.38 23.71
N PHE A 198 1.23 -6.78 23.47
CA PHE A 198 0.03 -7.47 22.98
C PHE A 198 -0.71 -6.63 21.98
N GLN A 199 -1.58 -7.26 21.20
CA GLN A 199 -2.40 -6.59 20.20
C GLN A 199 -3.82 -6.42 20.68
N TYR A 200 -4.38 -5.25 20.49
CA TYR A 200 -5.78 -4.99 20.77
C TYR A 200 -6.45 -4.24 19.61
N CYS A 201 -7.76 -4.38 19.50
CA CYS A 201 -8.55 -3.65 18.53
C CYS A 201 -9.13 -2.38 19.18
N ASP A 202 -8.81 -1.22 18.61
CA ASP A 202 -9.27 0.08 19.11
C ASP A 202 -10.67 0.47 18.59
N VAL A 203 -11.20 -0.24 17.61
CA VAL A 203 -12.45 0.13 16.92
C VAL A 203 -13.69 -0.33 17.70
N HIS A 204 -13.66 -1.53 18.29
CA HIS A 204 -14.85 -2.12 18.91
C HIS A 204 -15.01 -1.76 20.40
N PRO A 205 -16.21 -1.31 20.84
CA PRO A 205 -16.46 -0.95 22.24
C PRO A 205 -16.15 -2.08 23.24
N GLN A 206 -16.42 -3.33 22.83
CA GLN A 206 -16.13 -4.52 23.66
C GLN A 206 -14.64 -4.68 23.93
N HIS A 207 -13.80 -4.24 23.00
CA HIS A 207 -12.34 -4.32 23.12
C HIS A 207 -11.75 -3.17 23.95
N LYS A 208 -12.43 -2.02 24.02
CA LYS A 208 -12.07 -0.93 24.93
C LYS A 208 -12.33 -1.30 26.39
N LYS A 209 -13.38 -2.08 26.64
CA LYS A 209 -13.68 -2.59 27.98
C LYS A 209 -12.55 -3.46 28.52
N PHE A 210 -11.94 -4.28 27.64
CA PHE A 210 -10.80 -5.12 27.98
C PHE A 210 -9.57 -4.35 28.50
N LEU A 211 -9.26 -3.18 27.92
CA LEU A 211 -8.19 -2.32 28.45
C LEU A 211 -8.53 -1.82 29.85
N GLY A 212 -9.79 -1.49 30.10
CA GLY A 212 -10.27 -1.14 31.45
C GLY A 212 -10.11 -2.27 32.48
N ASP A 213 -10.32 -3.50 32.05
CA ASP A 213 -10.15 -4.68 32.93
C ASP A 213 -8.66 -4.93 33.22
N LEU A 214 -7.77 -4.71 32.25
CA LEU A 214 -6.32 -4.79 32.46
C LEU A 214 -5.82 -3.72 33.44
N TRP A 215 -6.38 -2.50 33.40
CA TRP A 215 -6.04 -1.44 34.35
C TRP A 215 -6.45 -1.72 35.80
N ARG A 216 -7.43 -2.61 36.01
CA ARG A 216 -7.88 -3.01 37.35
C ARG A 216 -6.99 -4.04 38.03
N ILE A 217 -6.04 -4.62 37.29
CA ILE A 217 -5.10 -5.59 37.85
C ILE A 217 -4.09 -4.86 38.73
N GLU A 218 -4.00 -5.25 39.97
CA GLU A 218 -3.05 -4.70 40.95
C GLU A 218 -1.60 -4.92 40.47
N GLY A 219 -0.80 -3.85 40.46
CA GLY A 219 0.57 -3.88 39.97
C GLY A 219 0.76 -3.40 38.52
N VAL A 220 -0.32 -3.15 37.75
CA VAL A 220 -0.22 -2.52 36.44
C VAL A 220 0.10 -1.03 36.58
N ARG A 221 1.20 -0.57 35.95
CA ARG A 221 1.66 0.81 36.00
C ARG A 221 1.29 1.61 34.75
N GLU A 222 1.43 1.03 33.60
CA GLU A 222 1.25 1.73 32.35
C GLU A 222 0.71 0.81 31.25
N ILE A 223 -0.23 1.30 30.46
CA ILE A 223 -0.66 0.68 29.20
C ILE A 223 -0.57 1.77 28.13
N ARG A 224 0.33 1.57 27.14
CA ARG A 224 0.51 2.54 26.05
C ARG A 224 0.50 1.85 24.69
N PRO A 225 -0.11 2.47 23.66
CA PRO A 225 0.00 2.00 22.31
C PRO A 225 1.43 2.21 21.78
N LEU A 226 1.98 1.21 21.09
CA LEU A 226 3.17 1.35 20.27
C LEU A 226 2.73 1.97 18.92
N ARG A 227 3.16 3.19 18.68
CA ARG A 227 2.96 3.88 17.40
C ARG A 227 3.98 3.42 16.35
#